data_ff8e1237d345973f068d9f33807a5794
#
_entry.id   ff8e1237d345973f068d9f33807a5794
#
_cell.length_a   1.000
_cell.length_b   1.000
_cell.length_c   1.000
_cell.angle_alpha   90.00
_cell.angle_beta   90.00
_cell.angle_gamma   90.00
#
_symmetry.space_group_name_H-M   'P 1'
#
loop_
_entity.id
_entity.type
_entity.pdbx_description
1 polymer ?
#
loop_
_entity_poly.entity_id
_entity_poly.type
_entity_poly.pdbx_seq_one_letter_code
_entity_poly.pdbx_strand_id
1 'polypeptide(L)'
;MTASTVLWLTLAALVISIVAGRKMKINIGIIAIFFAFIIGCFWCGKSVSTVISYFPVRFTFMILSINFFFGFVIHNGTMEGIANRIIYASRKATWLLPYMIFFTALIICGVGGGSVAATVVVAPIGYALATAIGFEPVLVAAAVNLGAVAVSLLPWSSYGVLLSGILQQTFDAEFSYNAGLRVSATMVVVFLISFTLFYFLWRGDKLKRRNCRTLQVEMEKPEPFTSEQKRTLALLLVVLALVILVPIAKMLFPCDLTNWLANYCDIQFLSIAGGIVAVLLKVGDANEVLKRDVPWGLLVMACGVSMLVATATNEGIGPVLASWLSDSIPAGAMHGVISLLASAISTVSDGVNVGVGTMSTMVPALAATTGLSAASLVNAMCMGQAMTSISPLSTGGAQILSLASHLDEDGRQRQYIRQFIIAAFQLVFAAVLSFLGIHLIWH
;
A
#
# COMPACT_ATOMS: atom_id res chain seq x y z
N MET A 1 27.61 22.43 -4.34
CA MET A 1 26.54 22.52 -5.35
C MET A 1 25.31 23.20 -4.76
N THR A 2 24.45 23.80 -5.58
CA THR A 2 23.18 24.32 -5.09
C THR A 2 22.19 23.16 -4.88
N ALA A 3 21.34 23.25 -3.85
CA ALA A 3 20.28 22.25 -3.60
C ALA A 3 19.36 22.05 -4.83
N SER A 4 19.13 23.11 -5.60
CA SER A 4 18.37 23.04 -6.86
C SER A 4 19.01 22.12 -7.90
N THR A 5 20.36 22.13 -8.05
CA THR A 5 21.05 21.24 -8.98
C THR A 5 20.93 19.77 -8.52
N VAL A 6 21.06 19.51 -7.22
CA VAL A 6 20.90 18.16 -6.67
C VAL A 6 19.46 17.66 -6.87
N LEU A 7 18.47 18.53 -6.71
CA LEU A 7 17.07 18.21 -6.98
C LEU A 7 16.88 17.70 -8.42
N TRP A 8 17.34 18.47 -9.42
CA TRP A 8 17.16 18.08 -10.83
C TRP A 8 17.92 16.80 -11.19
N LEU A 9 19.12 16.61 -10.64
CA LEU A 9 19.88 15.37 -10.82
C LEU A 9 19.15 14.17 -10.21
N THR A 10 18.58 14.34 -9.02
CA THR A 10 17.84 13.26 -8.34
C THR A 10 16.56 12.91 -9.10
N LEU A 11 15.81 13.91 -9.57
CA LEU A 11 14.63 13.67 -10.40
C LEU A 11 14.98 12.97 -11.72
N ALA A 12 16.05 13.40 -12.38
CA ALA A 12 16.55 12.74 -13.58
C ALA A 12 16.98 11.29 -13.27
N ALA A 13 17.72 11.07 -12.19
CA ALA A 13 18.13 9.74 -11.74
C ALA A 13 16.94 8.82 -11.44
N LEU A 14 15.88 9.33 -10.80
CA LEU A 14 14.65 8.58 -10.56
C LEU A 14 13.96 8.17 -11.88
N VAL A 15 13.79 9.12 -12.80
CA VAL A 15 13.20 8.85 -14.12
C VAL A 15 14.04 7.82 -14.88
N ILE A 16 15.36 8.00 -14.92
CA ILE A 16 16.28 7.05 -15.58
C ILE A 16 16.18 5.67 -14.90
N SER A 17 16.12 5.61 -13.57
CA SER A 17 15.99 4.33 -12.84
C SER A 17 14.69 3.60 -13.20
N ILE A 18 13.58 4.32 -13.31
CA ILE A 18 12.29 3.74 -13.72
C ILE A 18 12.33 3.24 -15.17
N VAL A 19 12.81 4.06 -16.09
CA VAL A 19 12.84 3.72 -17.50
C VAL A 19 13.83 2.59 -17.78
N ALA A 20 15.06 2.69 -17.25
CA ALA A 20 16.09 1.68 -17.40
C ALA A 20 15.69 0.36 -16.70
N GLY A 21 15.13 0.44 -15.50
CA GLY A 21 14.66 -0.73 -14.77
C GLY A 21 13.62 -1.53 -15.57
N ARG A 22 12.66 -0.85 -16.18
CA ARG A 22 11.65 -1.48 -17.04
C ARG A 22 12.26 -2.06 -18.32
N LYS A 23 13.09 -1.28 -19.02
CA LYS A 23 13.70 -1.69 -20.31
C LYS A 23 14.69 -2.83 -20.15
N MET A 24 15.52 -2.79 -19.11
CA MET A 24 16.58 -3.77 -18.85
C MET A 24 16.10 -4.94 -17.97
N LYS A 25 14.87 -4.89 -17.45
CA LYS A 25 14.32 -5.88 -16.50
C LYS A 25 15.18 -6.02 -15.22
N ILE A 26 15.80 -4.93 -14.80
CA ILE A 26 16.59 -4.83 -13.56
C ILE A 26 15.72 -4.14 -12.49
N ASN A 27 15.91 -4.52 -11.23
CA ASN A 27 15.21 -3.86 -10.12
C ASN A 27 15.56 -2.37 -10.08
N ILE A 28 14.54 -1.52 -10.10
CA ILE A 28 14.65 -0.04 -10.07
C ILE A 28 15.52 0.42 -8.89
N GLY A 29 15.40 -0.24 -7.73
CA GLY A 29 16.15 0.08 -6.53
C GLY A 29 17.66 -0.09 -6.69
N ILE A 30 18.12 -1.10 -7.43
CA ILE A 30 19.55 -1.28 -7.70
C ILE A 30 20.10 -0.10 -8.50
N ILE A 31 19.36 0.35 -9.51
CA ILE A 31 19.76 1.51 -10.33
C ILE A 31 19.71 2.79 -9.49
N ALA A 32 18.71 2.92 -8.61
CA ALA A 32 18.60 4.06 -7.69
C ALA A 32 19.78 4.11 -6.69
N ILE A 33 20.19 2.95 -6.13
CA ILE A 33 21.40 2.85 -5.29
C ILE A 33 22.64 3.32 -6.04
N PHE A 34 22.80 2.86 -7.29
CA PHE A 34 23.92 3.30 -8.13
C PHE A 34 23.94 4.83 -8.28
N PHE A 35 22.80 5.44 -8.59
CA PHE A 35 22.72 6.90 -8.69
C PHE A 35 22.88 7.60 -7.34
N ALA A 36 22.47 7.02 -6.23
CA ALA A 36 22.73 7.56 -4.88
C ALA A 36 24.24 7.68 -4.63
N PHE A 37 25.04 6.68 -5.02
CA PHE A 37 26.50 6.77 -4.95
C PHE A 37 27.08 7.80 -5.92
N ILE A 38 26.62 7.84 -7.17
CA ILE A 38 27.09 8.84 -8.15
C ILE A 38 26.84 10.25 -7.62
N ILE A 39 25.60 10.55 -7.22
CA ILE A 39 25.23 11.88 -6.72
C ILE A 39 25.92 12.17 -5.38
N GLY A 40 25.85 11.24 -4.43
CA GLY A 40 26.39 11.45 -3.09
C GLY A 40 27.91 11.59 -3.06
N CYS A 41 28.64 10.69 -3.72
CA CYS A 41 30.09 10.67 -3.65
C CYS A 41 30.74 11.68 -4.62
N PHE A 42 30.34 11.63 -5.91
CA PHE A 42 31.07 12.41 -6.93
C PHE A 42 30.55 13.85 -7.05
N TRP A 43 29.29 14.08 -6.74
CA TRP A 43 28.68 15.40 -6.90
C TRP A 43 28.54 16.16 -5.59
N CYS A 44 28.17 15.46 -4.50
CA CYS A 44 28.04 16.08 -3.17
C CYS A 44 29.30 15.91 -2.29
N GLY A 45 30.32 15.17 -2.75
CA GLY A 45 31.57 14.98 -2.03
C GLY A 45 31.46 14.19 -0.72
N LYS A 46 30.40 13.38 -0.58
CA LYS A 46 30.22 12.54 0.62
C LYS A 46 31.10 11.29 0.55
N SER A 47 31.49 10.76 1.71
CA SER A 47 32.16 9.46 1.77
C SER A 47 31.19 8.33 1.41
N VAL A 48 31.71 7.22 0.91
CA VAL A 48 30.94 5.99 0.63
C VAL A 48 30.17 5.53 1.88
N SER A 49 30.81 5.58 3.06
CA SER A 49 30.18 5.20 4.32
C SER A 49 29.00 6.12 4.67
N THR A 50 29.08 7.41 4.39
CA THR A 50 27.98 8.36 4.57
C THR A 50 26.82 8.02 3.65
N VAL A 51 27.06 7.72 2.37
CA VAL A 51 25.99 7.35 1.42
C VAL A 51 25.35 6.01 1.83
N ILE A 52 26.14 5.04 2.31
CA ILE A 52 25.61 3.78 2.86
C ILE A 52 24.71 4.03 4.08
N SER A 53 25.06 4.98 4.96
CA SER A 53 24.24 5.28 6.15
C SER A 53 22.86 5.83 5.84
N TYR A 54 22.62 6.30 4.61
CA TYR A 54 21.30 6.69 4.12
C TYR A 54 20.40 5.50 3.77
N PHE A 55 20.95 4.28 3.78
CA PHE A 55 20.14 3.07 3.57
C PHE A 55 19.16 2.88 4.73
N PRO A 56 17.87 2.66 4.47
CA PRO A 56 16.83 2.64 5.49
C PRO A 56 16.81 1.30 6.26
N VAL A 57 17.80 1.05 7.11
CA VAL A 57 18.00 -0.22 7.85
C VAL A 57 16.76 -0.58 8.66
N ARG A 58 16.19 0.37 9.42
CA ARG A 58 15.01 0.15 10.25
C ARG A 58 13.82 -0.32 9.40
N PHE A 59 13.60 0.33 8.27
CA PHE A 59 12.55 -0.04 7.32
C PHE A 59 12.76 -1.45 6.74
N THR A 60 14.00 -1.78 6.36
CA THR A 60 14.35 -3.12 5.87
C THR A 60 13.97 -4.21 6.88
N PHE A 61 14.34 -3.99 8.15
CA PHE A 61 14.01 -4.91 9.24
C PHE A 61 12.51 -5.02 9.47
N MET A 62 11.76 -3.90 9.39
CA MET A 62 10.32 -3.90 9.53
C MET A 62 9.63 -4.74 8.44
N ILE A 63 9.96 -4.55 7.17
CA ILE A 63 9.39 -5.35 6.08
C ILE A 63 9.76 -6.82 6.24
N LEU A 64 11.02 -7.13 6.55
CA LEU A 64 11.47 -8.49 6.74
C LEU A 64 10.67 -9.19 7.85
N SER A 65 10.58 -8.58 9.04
CA SER A 65 9.92 -9.18 10.20
C SER A 65 8.43 -9.42 9.96
N ILE A 66 7.72 -8.44 9.42
CA ILE A 66 6.28 -8.54 9.17
C ILE A 66 6.00 -9.61 8.11
N ASN A 67 6.69 -9.55 6.96
CA ASN A 67 6.44 -10.53 5.90
C ASN A 67 6.90 -11.95 6.28
N PHE A 68 7.90 -12.10 7.14
CA PHE A 68 8.28 -13.39 7.69
C PHE A 68 7.13 -14.04 8.46
N PHE A 69 6.45 -13.31 9.35
CA PHE A 69 5.31 -13.84 10.08
C PHE A 69 4.10 -14.10 9.19
N PHE A 70 3.71 -13.10 8.40
CA PHE A 70 2.54 -13.23 7.52
C PHE A 70 2.75 -14.25 6.40
N GLY A 71 4.00 -14.54 6.02
CA GLY A 71 4.34 -15.61 5.10
C GLY A 71 3.82 -16.97 5.57
N PHE A 72 3.92 -17.31 6.86
CA PHE A 72 3.33 -18.55 7.39
C PHE A 72 1.81 -18.58 7.23
N VAL A 73 1.15 -17.44 7.45
CA VAL A 73 -0.31 -17.32 7.35
C VAL A 73 -0.79 -17.46 5.90
N ILE A 74 0.01 -17.01 4.94
CA ILE A 74 -0.26 -17.10 3.50
C ILE A 74 0.05 -18.50 3.02
N HIS A 75 1.26 -19.00 3.32
CA HIS A 75 1.80 -20.24 2.78
C HIS A 75 0.98 -21.48 3.11
N ASN A 76 0.41 -21.56 4.31
CA ASN A 76 -0.44 -22.70 4.71
C ASN A 76 -1.92 -22.56 4.30
N GLY A 77 -2.28 -21.55 3.54
CA GLY A 77 -3.62 -21.34 3.03
C GLY A 77 -4.63 -20.80 4.06
N THR A 78 -4.18 -20.29 5.22
CA THR A 78 -5.08 -19.70 6.23
C THR A 78 -5.78 -18.46 5.67
N MET A 79 -5.08 -17.59 4.94
CA MET A 79 -5.67 -16.41 4.30
C MET A 79 -6.72 -16.79 3.25
N GLU A 80 -6.44 -17.80 2.43
CA GLU A 80 -7.39 -18.34 1.45
C GLU A 80 -8.63 -18.91 2.15
N GLY A 81 -8.44 -19.65 3.25
CA GLY A 81 -9.54 -20.17 4.05
C GLY A 81 -10.43 -19.10 4.66
N ILE A 82 -9.86 -17.95 5.06
CA ILE A 82 -10.62 -16.77 5.54
C ILE A 82 -11.41 -16.17 4.36
N ALA A 83 -10.74 -15.93 3.22
CA ALA A 83 -11.36 -15.34 2.03
C ALA A 83 -12.56 -16.17 1.54
N ASN A 84 -12.38 -17.47 1.39
CA ASN A 84 -13.43 -18.38 0.93
C ASN A 84 -14.67 -18.36 1.84
N ARG A 85 -14.50 -18.24 3.17
CA ARG A 85 -15.63 -18.16 4.11
C ARG A 85 -16.38 -16.85 4.02
N ILE A 86 -15.67 -15.72 3.87
CA ILE A 86 -16.29 -14.40 3.72
C ILE A 86 -17.12 -14.37 2.43
N ILE A 87 -16.55 -14.85 1.33
CA ILE A 87 -17.22 -14.88 0.03
C ILE A 87 -18.42 -15.85 0.06
N TYR A 88 -18.27 -17.04 0.65
CA TYR A 88 -19.35 -18.01 0.79
C TYR A 88 -20.54 -17.46 1.60
N ALA A 89 -20.29 -16.60 2.58
CA ALA A 89 -21.36 -15.98 3.36
C ALA A 89 -22.32 -15.15 2.49
N SER A 90 -21.86 -14.62 1.36
CA SER A 90 -22.63 -13.80 0.42
C SER A 90 -23.36 -14.58 -0.68
N ARG A 91 -23.27 -15.92 -0.71
CA ARG A 91 -23.81 -16.78 -1.79
C ARG A 91 -25.29 -16.61 -2.10
N LYS A 92 -26.09 -16.16 -1.13
CA LYS A 92 -27.52 -15.90 -1.29
C LYS A 92 -27.85 -14.55 -1.94
N ALA A 93 -26.87 -13.64 -2.02
CA ALA A 93 -27.04 -12.27 -2.50
C ALA A 93 -25.98 -11.95 -3.57
N THR A 94 -26.16 -12.49 -4.78
CA THR A 94 -25.18 -12.39 -5.88
C THR A 94 -24.82 -10.96 -6.26
N TRP A 95 -25.75 -10.01 -6.11
CA TRP A 95 -25.50 -8.59 -6.32
C TRP A 95 -24.50 -7.99 -5.31
N LEU A 96 -24.36 -8.61 -4.14
CA LEU A 96 -23.44 -8.20 -3.08
C LEU A 96 -22.03 -8.74 -3.30
N LEU A 97 -21.85 -9.76 -4.15
CA LEU A 97 -20.55 -10.41 -4.36
C LEU A 97 -19.41 -9.46 -4.71
N PRO A 98 -19.56 -8.47 -5.61
CA PRO A 98 -18.47 -7.50 -5.85
C PRO A 98 -18.08 -6.71 -4.60
N TYR A 99 -19.03 -6.35 -3.74
CA TYR A 99 -18.73 -5.72 -2.45
C TYR A 99 -18.07 -6.69 -1.47
N MET A 100 -18.48 -7.96 -1.47
CA MET A 100 -17.82 -8.97 -0.62
C MET A 100 -16.37 -9.22 -1.05
N ILE A 101 -16.08 -9.18 -2.35
CA ILE A 101 -14.71 -9.22 -2.88
C ILE A 101 -13.92 -8.00 -2.35
N PHE A 102 -14.51 -6.79 -2.42
CA PHE A 102 -13.90 -5.57 -1.87
C PHE A 102 -13.61 -5.70 -0.38
N PHE A 103 -14.60 -6.08 0.42
CA PHE A 103 -14.42 -6.22 1.87
C PHE A 103 -13.49 -7.38 2.24
N THR A 104 -13.44 -8.46 1.47
CA THR A 104 -12.48 -9.55 1.68
C THR A 104 -11.06 -9.06 1.48
N ALA A 105 -10.80 -8.33 0.40
CA ALA A 105 -9.48 -7.75 0.15
C ALA A 105 -9.10 -6.73 1.23
N LEU A 106 -10.06 -5.89 1.67
CA LEU A 106 -9.89 -4.94 2.76
C LEU A 106 -9.54 -5.65 4.07
N ILE A 107 -10.28 -6.71 4.45
CA ILE A 107 -10.03 -7.44 5.68
C ILE A 107 -8.65 -8.11 5.65
N ILE A 108 -8.32 -8.83 4.55
CA ILE A 108 -7.03 -9.53 4.44
C ILE A 108 -5.86 -8.54 4.53
N CYS A 109 -5.96 -7.41 3.84
CA CYS A 109 -4.93 -6.38 3.93
C CYS A 109 -4.90 -5.72 5.32
N GLY A 110 -6.07 -5.42 5.89
CA GLY A 110 -6.22 -4.75 7.19
C GLY A 110 -5.74 -5.58 8.38
N VAL A 111 -5.82 -6.90 8.31
CA VAL A 111 -5.23 -7.78 9.33
C VAL A 111 -3.71 -7.95 9.18
N GLY A 112 -3.08 -7.23 8.23
CA GLY A 112 -1.62 -7.18 8.07
C GLY A 112 -1.06 -8.02 6.94
N GLY A 113 -1.89 -8.75 6.19
CA GLY A 113 -1.45 -9.53 5.03
C GLY A 113 -0.84 -8.70 3.90
N GLY A 114 -1.09 -7.38 3.91
CA GLY A 114 -0.62 -6.46 2.88
C GLY A 114 -1.43 -6.53 1.58
N SER A 115 -1.33 -5.49 0.76
CA SER A 115 -2.12 -5.38 -0.47
C SER A 115 -1.72 -6.41 -1.53
N VAL A 116 -0.45 -6.78 -1.61
CA VAL A 116 0.06 -7.79 -2.55
C VAL A 116 -0.56 -9.15 -2.25
N ALA A 117 -0.51 -9.61 -0.99
CA ALA A 117 -1.09 -10.89 -0.59
C ALA A 117 -2.62 -10.90 -0.71
N ALA A 118 -3.29 -9.83 -0.31
CA ALA A 118 -4.73 -9.69 -0.50
C ALA A 118 -5.11 -9.83 -1.99
N THR A 119 -4.34 -9.23 -2.88
CA THR A 119 -4.55 -9.32 -4.33
C THR A 119 -4.36 -10.75 -4.84
N VAL A 120 -3.26 -11.42 -4.48
CA VAL A 120 -2.95 -12.78 -4.93
C VAL A 120 -4.02 -13.79 -4.48
N VAL A 121 -4.54 -13.62 -3.26
CA VAL A 121 -5.55 -14.53 -2.70
C VAL A 121 -6.94 -14.25 -3.27
N VAL A 122 -7.35 -12.99 -3.32
CA VAL A 122 -8.75 -12.62 -3.60
C VAL A 122 -9.05 -12.51 -5.10
N ALA A 123 -8.09 -12.04 -5.92
CA ALA A 123 -8.33 -11.82 -7.33
C ALA A 123 -8.68 -13.11 -8.11
N PRO A 124 -7.98 -14.25 -7.96
CA PRO A 124 -8.34 -15.48 -8.65
C PRO A 124 -9.76 -15.96 -8.29
N ILE A 125 -10.13 -15.89 -7.00
CA ILE A 125 -11.46 -16.27 -6.53
C ILE A 125 -12.51 -15.33 -7.14
N GLY A 126 -12.23 -14.02 -7.11
CA GLY A 126 -13.10 -13.01 -7.70
C GLY A 126 -13.31 -13.19 -9.19
N TYR A 127 -12.26 -13.49 -9.94
CA TYR A 127 -12.33 -13.74 -11.38
C TYR A 127 -13.09 -15.03 -11.71
N ALA A 128 -12.88 -16.12 -10.97
CA ALA A 128 -13.65 -17.35 -11.13
C ALA A 128 -15.15 -17.09 -10.92
N LEU A 129 -15.52 -16.32 -9.89
CA LEU A 129 -16.89 -15.91 -9.65
C LEU A 129 -17.45 -15.01 -10.75
N ALA A 130 -16.65 -14.06 -11.25
CA ALA A 130 -17.05 -13.20 -12.36
C ALA A 130 -17.43 -14.01 -13.60
N THR A 131 -16.62 -15.03 -13.92
CA THR A 131 -16.89 -15.95 -15.04
C THR A 131 -18.14 -16.77 -14.80
N ALA A 132 -18.32 -17.35 -13.60
CA ALA A 132 -19.46 -18.20 -13.27
C ALA A 132 -20.79 -17.43 -13.24
N ILE A 133 -20.79 -16.18 -12.77
CA ILE A 133 -22.00 -15.36 -12.58
C ILE A 133 -22.23 -14.41 -13.75
N GLY A 134 -21.22 -14.13 -14.55
CA GLY A 134 -21.29 -13.28 -15.74
C GLY A 134 -21.24 -11.78 -15.42
N PHE A 135 -20.46 -11.35 -14.43
CA PHE A 135 -20.19 -9.93 -14.24
C PHE A 135 -18.81 -9.54 -14.80
N GLU A 136 -18.63 -8.25 -15.03
CA GLU A 136 -17.46 -7.73 -15.71
C GLU A 136 -16.16 -7.94 -14.90
N PRO A 137 -15.12 -8.53 -15.47
CA PRO A 137 -13.84 -8.76 -14.77
C PRO A 137 -13.20 -7.50 -14.19
N VAL A 138 -13.44 -6.33 -14.81
CA VAL A 138 -12.93 -5.06 -14.31
C VAL A 138 -13.50 -4.69 -12.94
N LEU A 139 -14.72 -5.15 -12.59
CA LEU A 139 -15.28 -4.98 -11.24
C LEU A 139 -14.49 -5.76 -10.20
N VAL A 140 -13.98 -6.94 -10.55
CA VAL A 140 -13.09 -7.71 -9.68
C VAL A 140 -11.79 -6.93 -9.46
N ALA A 141 -11.18 -6.44 -10.54
CA ALA A 141 -9.96 -5.64 -10.45
C ALA A 141 -10.15 -4.41 -9.54
N ALA A 142 -11.26 -3.68 -9.74
CA ALA A 142 -11.60 -2.53 -8.92
C ALA A 142 -11.87 -2.93 -7.45
N ALA A 143 -12.66 -3.98 -7.21
CA ALA A 143 -12.99 -4.45 -5.87
C ALA A 143 -11.74 -4.85 -5.09
N VAL A 144 -10.87 -5.66 -5.70
CA VAL A 144 -9.66 -6.17 -5.05
C VAL A 144 -8.65 -5.04 -4.81
N ASN A 145 -8.38 -4.21 -5.82
CA ASN A 145 -7.40 -3.12 -5.66
C ASN A 145 -7.88 -2.09 -4.65
N LEU A 146 -9.07 -1.52 -4.84
CA LEU A 146 -9.57 -0.46 -3.97
C LEU A 146 -9.81 -0.98 -2.54
N GLY A 147 -10.28 -2.22 -2.37
CA GLY A 147 -10.43 -2.84 -1.05
C GLY A 147 -9.10 -3.04 -0.34
N ALA A 148 -8.11 -3.63 -1.00
CA ALA A 148 -6.79 -3.86 -0.40
C ALA A 148 -6.05 -2.54 -0.11
N VAL A 149 -6.07 -1.60 -1.06
CA VAL A 149 -5.33 -0.33 -0.92
C VAL A 149 -5.97 0.60 0.11
N ALA A 150 -7.29 0.53 0.32
CA ALA A 150 -8.00 1.34 1.32
C ALA A 150 -7.37 1.29 2.73
N VAL A 151 -6.80 0.16 3.11
CA VAL A 151 -6.19 -0.08 4.43
C VAL A 151 -4.71 -0.46 4.35
N SER A 152 -4.10 -0.33 3.18
CA SER A 152 -2.70 -0.72 2.97
C SER A 152 -1.70 0.15 3.74
N LEU A 153 -2.10 1.34 4.13
CA LEU A 153 -1.29 2.29 4.89
C LEU A 153 -1.52 2.23 6.41
N LEU A 154 -2.32 1.27 6.92
CA LEU A 154 -2.40 1.02 8.35
C LEU A 154 -1.00 0.75 8.92
N PRO A 155 -0.67 1.27 10.11
CA PRO A 155 0.69 1.23 10.66
C PRO A 155 1.33 -0.16 10.77
N TRP A 156 0.52 -1.20 10.81
CA TRP A 156 0.96 -2.61 10.86
C TRP A 156 0.89 -3.33 9.51
N SER A 157 0.46 -2.68 8.46
CA SER A 157 0.50 -3.23 7.11
C SER A 157 1.85 -2.92 6.45
N SER A 158 2.25 -3.73 5.45
CA SER A 158 3.55 -3.57 4.79
C SER A 158 3.81 -2.17 4.22
N TYR A 159 2.82 -1.57 3.57
CA TYR A 159 2.94 -0.20 3.05
C TYR A 159 2.79 0.88 4.13
N GLY A 160 2.03 0.61 5.20
CA GLY A 160 1.94 1.53 6.34
C GLY A 160 3.26 1.61 7.13
N VAL A 161 3.93 0.49 7.24
CA VAL A 161 5.29 0.40 7.77
C VAL A 161 6.28 1.19 6.91
N LEU A 162 6.19 1.05 5.59
CA LEU A 162 6.98 1.84 4.64
C LEU A 162 6.71 3.34 4.81
N LEU A 163 5.44 3.74 4.86
CA LEU A 163 5.04 5.13 5.11
C LEU A 163 5.64 5.66 6.42
N SER A 164 5.49 4.89 7.51
CA SER A 164 6.06 5.28 8.81
C SER A 164 7.58 5.46 8.75
N GLY A 165 8.28 4.54 8.07
CA GLY A 165 9.74 4.63 7.90
C GLY A 165 10.18 5.85 7.09
N ILE A 166 9.43 6.23 6.06
CA ILE A 166 9.68 7.43 5.26
C ILE A 166 9.41 8.69 6.12
N LEU A 167 8.26 8.74 6.78
CA LEU A 167 7.87 9.90 7.59
C LEU A 167 8.78 10.11 8.80
N GLN A 168 9.29 9.05 9.42
CA GLN A 168 10.23 9.15 10.55
C GLN A 168 11.60 9.77 10.20
N GLN A 169 11.88 9.96 8.93
CA GLN A 169 13.05 10.76 8.51
C GLN A 169 12.85 12.27 8.76
N THR A 170 11.60 12.70 8.91
CA THR A 170 11.21 14.12 8.95
C THR A 170 10.34 14.45 10.17
N PHE A 171 9.58 13.50 10.67
CA PHE A 171 8.63 13.63 11.77
C PHE A 171 8.94 12.61 12.87
N ASP A 172 8.33 12.78 14.05
CA ASP A 172 8.42 11.82 15.13
C ASP A 172 7.64 10.51 14.84
N ALA A 173 7.83 9.52 15.71
CA ALA A 173 7.22 8.20 15.55
C ALA A 173 5.70 8.24 15.76
N GLU A 174 5.21 9.11 16.65
CA GLU A 174 3.79 9.26 16.96
C GLU A 174 3.04 9.88 15.77
N PHE A 175 3.57 10.96 15.21
CA PHE A 175 3.03 11.57 13.99
C PHE A 175 2.96 10.55 12.86
N SER A 176 4.06 9.81 12.64
CA SER A 176 4.18 8.84 11.56
C SER A 176 3.19 7.67 11.70
N TYR A 177 2.97 7.20 12.92
CA TYR A 177 1.97 6.18 13.23
C TYR A 177 0.54 6.70 12.99
N ASN A 178 0.22 7.87 13.52
CA ASN A 178 -1.09 8.49 13.39
C ASN A 178 -1.40 8.87 11.93
N ALA A 179 -0.41 9.24 11.13
CA ALA A 179 -0.57 9.50 9.70
C ALA A 179 -1.14 8.29 8.96
N GLY A 180 -0.60 7.09 9.19
CA GLY A 180 -1.12 5.85 8.61
C GLY A 180 -2.58 5.57 8.95
N LEU A 181 -2.97 5.80 10.21
CA LEU A 181 -4.37 5.65 10.66
C LEU A 181 -5.30 6.65 9.98
N ARG A 182 -4.93 7.94 9.98
CA ARG A 182 -5.73 9.03 9.38
C ARG A 182 -5.94 8.82 7.90
N VAL A 183 -4.86 8.51 7.17
CA VAL A 183 -4.92 8.23 5.73
C VAL A 183 -5.80 7.03 5.45
N SER A 184 -5.63 5.91 6.16
CA SER A 184 -6.45 4.71 5.96
C SER A 184 -7.92 4.96 6.26
N ALA A 185 -8.26 5.70 7.31
CA ALA A 185 -9.63 6.09 7.60
C ALA A 185 -10.27 6.90 6.45
N THR A 186 -9.54 7.87 5.91
CA THR A 186 -9.98 8.66 4.76
C THR A 186 -10.18 7.77 3.54
N MET A 187 -9.21 6.90 3.26
CA MET A 187 -9.20 6.03 2.08
C MET A 187 -10.33 5.01 2.09
N VAL A 188 -10.68 4.41 3.24
CA VAL A 188 -11.81 3.47 3.35
C VAL A 188 -13.09 4.12 2.84
N VAL A 189 -13.39 5.35 3.28
CA VAL A 189 -14.59 6.07 2.85
C VAL A 189 -14.53 6.41 1.36
N VAL A 190 -13.41 7.00 0.92
CA VAL A 190 -13.23 7.46 -0.47
C VAL A 190 -13.27 6.29 -1.44
N PHE A 191 -12.60 5.18 -1.11
CA PHE A 191 -12.57 4.00 -1.99
C PHE A 191 -13.90 3.25 -2.01
N LEU A 192 -14.64 3.22 -0.91
CA LEU A 192 -15.99 2.64 -0.92
C LEU A 192 -16.93 3.45 -1.81
N ILE A 193 -16.86 4.79 -1.76
CA ILE A 193 -17.61 5.68 -2.66
C ILE A 193 -17.20 5.43 -4.12
N SER A 194 -15.90 5.46 -4.40
CA SER A 194 -15.37 5.19 -5.74
C SER A 194 -15.78 3.83 -6.28
N PHE A 195 -15.65 2.78 -5.46
CA PHE A 195 -16.04 1.44 -5.86
C PHE A 195 -17.56 1.37 -6.17
N THR A 196 -18.37 2.04 -5.34
CA THR A 196 -19.83 2.10 -5.58
C THR A 196 -20.16 2.79 -6.89
N LEU A 197 -19.45 3.88 -7.25
CA LEU A 197 -19.61 4.52 -8.56
C LEU A 197 -19.26 3.57 -9.71
N PHE A 198 -18.14 2.84 -9.61
CA PHE A 198 -17.77 1.85 -10.62
C PHE A 198 -18.73 0.66 -10.68
N TYR A 199 -19.24 0.21 -9.54
CA TYR A 199 -20.27 -0.84 -9.48
C TYR A 199 -21.49 -0.48 -10.30
N PHE A 200 -22.00 0.76 -10.20
CA PHE A 200 -23.13 1.22 -10.99
C PHE A 200 -22.74 1.48 -12.45
N LEU A 201 -21.56 2.02 -12.71
CA LEU A 201 -21.09 2.32 -14.07
C LEU A 201 -20.97 1.05 -14.92
N TRP A 202 -20.39 -0.01 -14.37
CA TRP A 202 -20.29 -1.33 -15.03
C TRP A 202 -21.47 -2.26 -14.75
N ARG A 203 -22.56 -1.69 -14.24
CA ARG A 203 -23.85 -2.34 -14.10
C ARG A 203 -23.85 -3.58 -13.24
N GLY A 204 -23.15 -3.57 -12.15
CA GLY A 204 -23.24 -4.58 -11.10
C GLY A 204 -24.69 -4.76 -10.59
N ASP A 205 -25.53 -3.72 -10.71
CA ASP A 205 -26.96 -3.74 -10.38
C ASP A 205 -27.79 -4.67 -11.29
N LYS A 206 -27.36 -4.90 -12.54
CA LYS A 206 -28.03 -5.84 -13.44
C LYS A 206 -27.95 -7.29 -12.98
N LEU A 207 -26.96 -7.62 -12.14
CA LEU A 207 -26.87 -8.90 -11.45
C LEU A 207 -28.14 -9.20 -10.64
N LYS A 208 -28.75 -8.17 -10.05
CA LYS A 208 -30.00 -8.30 -9.29
C LYS A 208 -31.19 -8.77 -10.16
N ARG A 209 -31.26 -8.34 -11.43
CA ARG A 209 -32.39 -8.63 -12.32
C ARG A 209 -32.24 -9.97 -13.04
N ARG A 210 -31.04 -10.40 -13.36
CA ARG A 210 -30.80 -11.57 -14.21
C ARG A 210 -30.76 -12.87 -13.44
N ASN A 211 -30.44 -12.92 -12.17
CA ASN A 211 -29.96 -14.11 -11.47
C ASN A 211 -30.65 -14.46 -10.15
N CYS A 212 -31.69 -13.75 -9.70
CA CYS A 212 -32.43 -14.19 -8.50
C CYS A 212 -33.22 -15.50 -8.70
N ARG A 213 -33.35 -16.01 -9.94
CA ARG A 213 -34.14 -17.22 -10.23
C ARG A 213 -33.37 -18.39 -10.87
N THR A 214 -32.14 -18.20 -11.39
CA THR A 214 -31.50 -19.23 -12.23
C THR A 214 -30.05 -19.58 -11.91
N LEU A 215 -29.38 -18.90 -11.04
CA LEU A 215 -28.01 -19.21 -10.62
C LEU A 215 -27.93 -19.32 -9.08
N GLN A 216 -28.42 -20.42 -8.56
CA GLN A 216 -27.76 -21.03 -7.42
C GLN A 216 -26.38 -21.44 -7.95
N VAL A 217 -25.39 -20.53 -7.87
CA VAL A 217 -24.00 -20.94 -7.94
C VAL A 217 -23.85 -21.88 -6.76
N GLU A 218 -23.73 -23.17 -7.03
CA GLU A 218 -23.36 -24.16 -6.03
C GLU A 218 -21.92 -23.83 -5.61
N MET A 219 -21.81 -22.80 -4.80
CA MET A 219 -20.54 -22.52 -4.12
C MET A 219 -20.38 -23.63 -3.10
N GLU A 220 -19.38 -24.46 -3.30
CA GLU A 220 -19.05 -25.49 -2.35
C GLU A 220 -18.78 -24.86 -0.97
N LYS A 221 -19.28 -25.50 0.06
CA LYS A 221 -19.06 -25.04 1.43
C LYS A 221 -17.55 -25.13 1.72
N PRO A 222 -16.91 -24.02 2.15
CA PRO A 222 -15.47 -24.05 2.47
C PRO A 222 -15.16 -25.16 3.45
N GLU A 223 -14.11 -25.90 3.18
CA GLU A 223 -13.63 -26.97 4.06
C GLU A 223 -13.30 -26.42 5.47
N PRO A 224 -13.45 -27.23 6.52
CA PRO A 224 -13.04 -26.85 7.85
C PRO A 224 -11.53 -26.53 7.86
N PHE A 225 -11.13 -25.52 8.62
CA PHE A 225 -9.71 -25.24 8.83
C PHE A 225 -8.98 -26.49 9.34
N THR A 226 -7.84 -26.78 8.76
CA THR A 226 -6.93 -27.82 9.25
C THR A 226 -6.42 -27.47 10.64
N SER A 227 -5.81 -28.43 11.33
CA SER A 227 -5.21 -28.19 12.65
C SER A 227 -4.08 -27.15 12.57
N GLU A 228 -3.31 -27.15 11.49
CA GLU A 228 -2.26 -26.15 11.24
C GLU A 228 -2.84 -24.77 11.00
N GLN A 229 -3.83 -24.66 10.14
CA GLN A 229 -4.53 -23.39 9.89
C GLN A 229 -5.19 -22.82 11.17
N LYS A 230 -5.76 -23.67 12.02
CA LYS A 230 -6.33 -23.21 13.30
C LYS A 230 -5.26 -22.65 14.24
N ARG A 231 -4.10 -23.29 14.33
CA ARG A 231 -2.96 -22.80 15.13
C ARG A 231 -2.45 -21.47 14.58
N THR A 232 -2.30 -21.37 13.26
CA THR A 232 -1.86 -20.14 12.59
C THR A 232 -2.88 -19.00 12.77
N LEU A 233 -4.17 -19.30 12.65
CA LEU A 233 -5.23 -18.33 12.89
C LEU A 233 -5.23 -17.84 14.33
N ALA A 234 -5.09 -18.73 15.30
CA ALA A 234 -4.98 -18.35 16.71
C ALA A 234 -3.76 -17.47 16.96
N LEU A 235 -2.60 -17.84 16.41
CA LEU A 235 -1.37 -17.04 16.52
C LEU A 235 -1.53 -15.67 15.88
N LEU A 236 -2.12 -15.60 14.69
CA LEU A 236 -2.44 -14.34 13.99
C LEU A 236 -3.31 -13.43 14.86
N LEU A 237 -4.39 -13.99 15.43
CA LEU A 237 -5.28 -13.22 16.30
C LEU A 237 -4.59 -12.72 17.58
N VAL A 238 -3.71 -13.51 18.18
CA VAL A 238 -2.91 -13.10 19.34
C VAL A 238 -1.96 -11.95 18.97
N VAL A 239 -1.20 -12.06 17.88
CA VAL A 239 -0.28 -11.01 17.43
C VAL A 239 -1.05 -9.73 17.12
N LEU A 240 -2.16 -9.81 16.39
CA LEU A 240 -3.00 -8.64 16.09
C LEU A 240 -3.61 -8.02 17.33
N ALA A 241 -4.10 -8.86 18.28
CA ALA A 241 -4.64 -8.37 19.54
C ALA A 241 -3.58 -7.59 20.33
N LEU A 242 -2.34 -8.09 20.41
CA LEU A 242 -1.25 -7.38 21.09
C LEU A 242 -0.91 -6.07 20.40
N VAL A 243 -0.78 -6.07 19.06
CA VAL A 243 -0.46 -4.86 18.27
C VAL A 243 -1.54 -3.78 18.44
N ILE A 244 -2.81 -4.15 18.53
CA ILE A 244 -3.93 -3.19 18.59
C ILE A 244 -4.26 -2.81 20.02
N LEU A 245 -4.36 -3.79 20.93
CA LEU A 245 -4.84 -3.55 22.28
C LEU A 245 -3.81 -2.92 23.20
N VAL A 246 -2.52 -3.18 23.00
CA VAL A 246 -1.48 -2.60 23.88
C VAL A 246 -1.39 -1.07 23.74
N PRO A 247 -1.36 -0.45 22.56
CA PRO A 247 -1.44 1.00 22.43
C PRO A 247 -2.74 1.59 22.99
N ILE A 248 -3.88 0.92 22.77
CA ILE A 248 -5.18 1.34 23.33
C ILE A 248 -5.16 1.28 24.85
N ALA A 249 -4.62 0.20 25.42
CA ALA A 249 -4.50 0.06 26.87
C ALA A 249 -3.60 1.14 27.48
N LYS A 250 -2.50 1.48 26.82
CA LYS A 250 -1.64 2.60 27.24
C LYS A 250 -2.39 3.94 27.23
N MET A 251 -3.23 4.16 26.21
CA MET A 251 -4.02 5.38 26.08
C MET A 251 -5.12 5.48 27.15
N LEU A 252 -5.81 4.37 27.45
CA LEU A 252 -6.94 4.35 28.38
C LEU A 252 -6.51 4.19 29.85
N PHE A 253 -5.43 3.45 30.09
CA PHE A 253 -4.94 3.09 31.42
C PHE A 253 -3.41 3.27 31.49
N PRO A 254 -2.90 4.53 31.49
CA PRO A 254 -1.47 4.79 31.53
C PRO A 254 -0.90 4.36 32.89
N CYS A 255 -0.14 3.28 32.89
CA CYS A 255 0.60 2.75 34.05
C CYS A 255 1.94 2.19 33.60
N ASP A 256 2.83 1.88 34.55
CA ASP A 256 4.17 1.37 34.25
C ASP A 256 4.14 0.10 33.39
N LEU A 257 3.18 -0.79 33.65
CA LEU A 257 2.99 -2.02 32.89
C LEU A 257 2.58 -1.74 31.44
N THR A 258 1.60 -0.86 31.21
CA THR A 258 1.14 -0.53 29.85
C THR A 258 2.19 0.25 29.08
N ASN A 259 2.95 1.12 29.75
CA ASN A 259 4.08 1.81 29.15
C ASN A 259 5.20 0.81 28.79
N TRP A 260 5.52 -0.12 29.66
CA TRP A 260 6.50 -1.17 29.42
C TRP A 260 6.07 -2.06 28.25
N LEU A 261 4.85 -2.55 28.25
CA LEU A 261 4.31 -3.36 27.16
C LEU A 261 4.35 -2.60 25.81
N ALA A 262 3.93 -1.34 25.79
CA ALA A 262 3.92 -0.54 24.57
C ALA A 262 5.33 -0.28 24.00
N ASN A 263 6.36 -0.25 24.84
CA ASN A 263 7.73 -0.10 24.40
C ASN A 263 8.32 -1.37 23.78
N TYR A 264 7.84 -2.55 24.18
CA TYR A 264 8.39 -3.83 23.73
C TYR A 264 7.45 -4.63 22.82
N CYS A 265 6.13 -4.41 22.89
CA CYS A 265 5.16 -5.03 21.98
C CYS A 265 5.05 -4.28 20.65
N ASP A 266 6.19 -3.97 20.06
CA ASP A 266 6.26 -3.42 18.70
C ASP A 266 5.92 -4.50 17.67
N ILE A 267 5.28 -4.11 16.57
CA ILE A 267 4.88 -5.04 15.49
C ILE A 267 6.07 -5.83 14.93
N GLN A 268 7.27 -5.24 14.92
CA GLN A 268 8.46 -5.91 14.41
C GLN A 268 8.88 -7.06 15.32
N PHE A 269 8.95 -6.80 16.62
CA PHE A 269 9.28 -7.82 17.61
C PHE A 269 8.21 -8.91 17.64
N LEU A 270 6.93 -8.52 17.69
CA LEU A 270 5.81 -9.46 17.73
C LEU A 270 5.75 -10.33 16.46
N SER A 271 6.09 -9.78 15.30
CA SER A 271 6.14 -10.53 14.05
C SER A 271 7.29 -11.55 14.04
N ILE A 272 8.49 -11.17 14.48
CA ILE A 272 9.60 -12.15 14.60
C ILE A 272 9.25 -13.23 15.62
N ALA A 273 8.74 -12.84 16.79
CA ALA A 273 8.32 -13.79 17.82
C ALA A 273 7.23 -14.73 17.31
N GLY A 274 6.21 -14.17 16.64
CA GLY A 274 5.13 -14.93 15.99
C GLY A 274 5.65 -15.90 14.93
N GLY A 275 6.61 -15.48 14.09
CA GLY A 275 7.25 -16.33 13.10
C GLY A 275 8.02 -17.49 13.75
N ILE A 276 8.78 -17.24 14.82
CA ILE A 276 9.47 -18.28 15.58
C ILE A 276 8.47 -19.26 16.20
N VAL A 277 7.40 -18.75 16.82
CA VAL A 277 6.34 -19.60 17.37
C VAL A 277 5.66 -20.43 16.28
N ALA A 278 5.44 -19.88 15.08
CA ALA A 278 4.90 -20.62 13.94
C ALA A 278 5.80 -21.79 13.55
N VAL A 279 7.13 -21.60 13.51
CA VAL A 279 8.11 -22.69 13.28
C VAL A 279 8.03 -23.74 14.38
N LEU A 280 7.99 -23.34 15.67
CA LEU A 280 7.88 -24.27 16.80
C LEU A 280 6.58 -25.06 16.76
N LEU A 281 5.49 -24.46 16.32
CA LEU A 281 4.20 -25.12 16.12
C LEU A 281 4.14 -25.97 14.85
N LYS A 282 5.23 -26.03 14.05
CA LYS A 282 5.35 -26.77 12.79
C LYS A 282 4.27 -26.37 11.79
N VAL A 283 4.04 -25.07 11.61
CA VAL A 283 3.01 -24.52 10.72
C VAL A 283 3.52 -24.26 9.31
N GLY A 284 4.83 -24.31 9.11
CA GLY A 284 5.49 -24.13 7.82
C GLY A 284 7.01 -24.12 7.95
N ASP A 285 7.71 -24.11 6.81
CA ASP A 285 9.17 -24.04 6.74
C ASP A 285 9.62 -22.57 6.64
N ALA A 286 10.50 -22.17 7.57
CA ALA A 286 11.02 -20.81 7.65
C ALA A 286 11.82 -20.40 6.40
N ASN A 287 12.57 -21.34 5.80
CA ASN A 287 13.39 -21.05 4.62
C ASN A 287 12.53 -20.86 3.38
N GLU A 288 11.45 -21.62 3.24
CA GLU A 288 10.49 -21.46 2.15
C GLU A 288 9.76 -20.12 2.29
N VAL A 289 9.31 -19.77 3.49
CA VAL A 289 8.69 -18.46 3.77
C VAL A 289 9.64 -17.31 3.44
N LEU A 290 10.90 -17.38 3.89
CA LEU A 290 11.88 -16.34 3.59
C LEU A 290 12.14 -16.19 2.10
N LYS A 291 12.15 -17.29 1.33
CA LYS A 291 12.41 -17.25 -0.12
C LYS A 291 11.23 -16.75 -0.91
N ARG A 292 9.99 -17.14 -0.57
CA ARG A 292 8.79 -16.93 -1.38
C ARG A 292 7.93 -15.78 -0.93
N ASP A 293 7.76 -15.61 0.38
CA ASP A 293 6.75 -14.71 0.94
C ASP A 293 7.33 -13.36 1.36
N VAL A 294 8.66 -13.27 1.57
CA VAL A 294 9.32 -11.98 1.74
C VAL A 294 9.47 -11.31 0.36
N PRO A 295 8.89 -10.12 0.15
CA PRO A 295 8.89 -9.45 -1.14
C PRO A 295 10.24 -8.77 -1.44
N TRP A 296 11.32 -9.55 -1.64
CA TRP A 296 12.67 -9.06 -1.83
C TRP A 296 12.80 -8.01 -2.93
N GLY A 297 12.08 -8.19 -4.03
CA GLY A 297 12.06 -7.22 -5.13
C GLY A 297 11.51 -5.86 -4.71
N LEU A 298 10.41 -5.84 -3.94
CA LEU A 298 9.82 -4.62 -3.38
C LEU A 298 10.76 -3.99 -2.35
N LEU A 299 11.35 -4.80 -1.47
CA LEU A 299 12.26 -4.33 -0.43
C LEU A 299 13.48 -3.64 -1.04
N VAL A 300 14.14 -4.27 -2.01
CA VAL A 300 15.31 -3.70 -2.70
C VAL A 300 14.92 -2.40 -3.43
N MET A 301 13.76 -2.39 -4.10
CA MET A 301 13.26 -1.20 -4.78
C MET A 301 13.02 -0.06 -3.80
N ALA A 302 12.33 -0.32 -2.70
CA ALA A 302 12.01 0.67 -1.69
C ALA A 302 13.29 1.23 -1.02
N CYS A 303 14.20 0.37 -0.62
CA CYS A 303 15.46 0.78 0.00
C CYS A 303 16.32 1.62 -0.95
N GLY A 304 16.41 1.21 -2.21
CA GLY A 304 17.22 1.93 -3.19
C GLY A 304 16.68 3.32 -3.51
N VAL A 305 15.37 3.43 -3.73
CA VAL A 305 14.74 4.73 -3.95
C VAL A 305 14.84 5.62 -2.71
N SER A 306 14.59 5.07 -1.51
CA SER A 306 14.73 5.83 -0.26
C SER A 306 16.16 6.33 -0.04
N MET A 307 17.16 5.52 -0.36
CA MET A 307 18.58 5.92 -0.26
C MET A 307 18.92 7.07 -1.22
N LEU A 308 18.44 7.03 -2.47
CA LEU A 308 18.62 8.10 -3.45
C LEU A 308 17.92 9.39 -2.99
N VAL A 309 16.68 9.30 -2.50
CA VAL A 309 15.94 10.44 -1.98
C VAL A 309 16.60 11.01 -0.71
N ALA A 310 17.05 10.15 0.22
CA ALA A 310 17.76 10.60 1.43
C ALA A 310 19.07 11.31 1.09
N THR A 311 19.82 10.87 0.08
CA THR A 311 21.01 11.56 -0.40
C THR A 311 20.66 13.00 -0.82
N ALA A 312 19.60 13.19 -1.56
CA ALA A 312 19.16 14.52 -1.99
C ALA A 312 18.57 15.36 -0.83
N THR A 313 17.80 14.74 0.05
CA THR A 313 17.19 15.42 1.21
C THR A 313 18.25 16.02 2.13
N ASN A 314 19.34 15.30 2.38
CA ASN A 314 20.45 15.79 3.19
C ASN A 314 21.20 16.97 2.53
N GLU A 315 20.98 17.22 1.25
CA GLU A 315 21.49 18.40 0.53
C GLU A 315 20.48 19.55 0.47
N GLY A 316 19.35 19.46 1.17
CA GLY A 316 18.39 20.55 1.36
C GLY A 316 17.38 20.73 0.21
N ILE A 317 17.03 19.69 -0.52
CA ILE A 317 16.03 19.80 -1.62
C ILE A 317 14.62 20.09 -1.14
N GLY A 318 14.26 19.68 0.08
CA GLY A 318 12.91 19.87 0.63
C GLY A 318 12.46 21.34 0.63
N PRO A 319 13.23 22.26 1.24
CA PRO A 319 12.92 23.70 1.19
C PRO A 319 12.84 24.29 -0.22
N VAL A 320 13.67 23.82 -1.16
CA VAL A 320 13.66 24.29 -2.56
C VAL A 320 12.36 23.88 -3.25
N LEU A 321 11.92 22.64 -3.08
CA LEU A 321 10.62 22.18 -3.60
C LEU A 321 9.46 22.92 -2.95
N ALA A 322 9.53 23.14 -1.64
CA ALA A 322 8.50 23.84 -0.92
C ALA A 322 8.34 25.31 -1.37
N SER A 323 9.45 26.04 -1.53
CA SER A 323 9.41 27.43 -2.01
C SER A 323 8.85 27.50 -3.42
N TRP A 324 9.30 26.64 -4.35
CA TRP A 324 8.77 26.60 -5.71
C TRP A 324 7.26 26.35 -5.77
N LEU A 325 6.76 25.43 -4.94
CA LEU A 325 5.32 25.16 -4.85
C LEU A 325 4.56 26.33 -4.20
N SER A 326 5.05 26.86 -3.07
CA SER A 326 4.37 27.95 -2.36
C SER A 326 4.36 29.27 -3.14
N ASP A 327 5.39 29.54 -3.94
CA ASP A 327 5.46 30.73 -4.80
C ASP A 327 4.51 30.62 -6.02
N SER A 328 4.26 29.38 -6.49
CA SER A 328 3.49 29.14 -7.71
C SER A 328 2.01 28.81 -7.43
N ILE A 329 1.66 28.33 -6.24
CA ILE A 329 0.36 27.74 -5.92
C ILE A 329 -0.23 28.36 -4.66
N PRO A 330 -1.46 28.91 -4.72
CA PRO A 330 -2.15 29.40 -3.53
C PRO A 330 -2.36 28.29 -2.49
N ALA A 331 -2.26 28.62 -1.19
CA ALA A 331 -2.42 27.66 -0.10
C ALA A 331 -3.74 26.86 -0.19
N GLY A 332 -4.84 27.48 -0.59
CA GLY A 332 -6.13 26.80 -0.77
C GLY A 332 -6.15 25.74 -1.87
N ALA A 333 -5.23 25.79 -2.84
CA ALA A 333 -5.10 24.80 -3.91
C ALA A 333 -4.03 23.73 -3.62
N MET A 334 -3.24 23.88 -2.57
CA MET A 334 -2.05 23.07 -2.31
C MET A 334 -2.38 21.59 -2.15
N HIS A 335 -3.42 21.23 -1.39
CA HIS A 335 -3.82 19.83 -1.23
C HIS A 335 -4.18 19.16 -2.57
N GLY A 336 -4.92 19.87 -3.43
CA GLY A 336 -5.29 19.35 -4.74
C GLY A 336 -4.09 19.13 -5.65
N VAL A 337 -3.14 20.06 -5.66
CA VAL A 337 -1.92 19.95 -6.48
C VAL A 337 -1.01 18.83 -5.98
N ILE A 338 -0.80 18.72 -4.67
CA ILE A 338 -0.02 17.64 -4.07
C ILE A 338 -0.65 16.27 -4.40
N SER A 339 -1.96 16.15 -4.24
CA SER A 339 -2.70 14.93 -4.57
C SER A 339 -2.59 14.58 -6.05
N LEU A 340 -2.70 15.58 -6.93
CA LEU A 340 -2.55 15.39 -8.38
C LEU A 340 -1.15 14.90 -8.77
N LEU A 341 -0.11 15.53 -8.22
CA LEU A 341 1.28 15.14 -8.47
C LEU A 341 1.56 13.72 -7.97
N ALA A 342 1.13 13.39 -6.75
CA ALA A 342 1.27 12.06 -6.18
C ALA A 342 0.53 11.00 -7.02
N SER A 343 -0.68 11.32 -7.49
CA SER A 343 -1.47 10.46 -8.38
C SER A 343 -0.78 10.23 -9.73
N ALA A 344 -0.25 11.29 -10.34
CA ALA A 344 0.45 11.20 -11.61
C ALA A 344 1.70 10.29 -11.50
N ILE A 345 2.49 10.45 -10.46
CA ILE A 345 3.66 9.60 -10.18
C ILE A 345 3.22 8.14 -9.99
N SER A 346 2.19 7.90 -9.19
CA SER A 346 1.70 6.55 -8.88
C SER A 346 1.08 5.85 -10.08
N THR A 347 0.54 6.59 -11.04
CA THR A 347 -0.02 6.01 -12.27
C THR A 347 0.99 5.17 -13.05
N VAL A 348 2.28 5.51 -12.97
CA VAL A 348 3.36 4.87 -13.75
C VAL A 348 4.41 4.17 -12.89
N SER A 349 4.30 4.24 -11.55
CA SER A 349 5.31 3.72 -10.63
C SER A 349 4.67 3.16 -9.34
N ASP A 350 5.51 2.78 -8.37
CA ASP A 350 5.05 2.54 -7.00
C ASP A 350 4.87 3.88 -6.28
N GLY A 351 3.63 4.19 -5.94
CA GLY A 351 3.27 5.50 -5.38
C GLY A 351 3.88 5.75 -4.00
N VAL A 352 3.93 4.74 -3.12
CA VAL A 352 4.46 4.93 -1.76
C VAL A 352 5.98 5.14 -1.79
N ASN A 353 6.70 4.27 -2.50
CA ASN A 353 8.16 4.38 -2.55
C ASN A 353 8.64 5.62 -3.29
N VAL A 354 8.10 5.89 -4.46
CA VAL A 354 8.56 6.99 -5.31
C VAL A 354 7.83 8.29 -4.96
N GLY A 355 6.50 8.24 -4.91
CA GLY A 355 5.68 9.45 -4.69
C GLY A 355 5.85 10.01 -3.28
N VAL A 356 5.50 9.22 -2.27
CA VAL A 356 5.58 9.65 -0.86
C VAL A 356 7.03 9.88 -0.44
N GLY A 357 7.95 8.99 -0.84
CA GLY A 357 9.37 9.13 -0.51
C GLY A 357 9.96 10.45 -0.98
N THR A 358 9.61 10.88 -2.20
CA THR A 358 10.13 12.14 -2.76
C THR A 358 9.43 13.36 -2.16
N MET A 359 8.11 13.29 -1.96
CA MET A 359 7.31 14.46 -1.58
C MET A 359 7.27 14.72 -0.07
N SER A 360 7.47 13.70 0.78
CA SER A 360 7.41 13.85 2.24
C SER A 360 8.43 14.85 2.80
N THR A 361 9.57 14.97 2.15
CA THR A 361 10.67 15.86 2.58
C THR A 361 10.34 17.34 2.48
N MET A 362 9.38 17.73 1.63
CA MET A 362 8.95 19.12 1.48
C MET A 362 7.82 19.50 2.46
N VAL A 363 7.15 18.53 3.09
CA VAL A 363 5.97 18.78 3.93
C VAL A 363 6.22 19.77 5.07
N PRO A 364 7.32 19.68 5.87
CA PRO A 364 7.56 20.65 6.93
C PRO A 364 7.71 22.09 6.43
N ALA A 365 8.45 22.27 5.34
CA ALA A 365 8.66 23.58 4.74
C ALA A 365 7.36 24.14 4.13
N LEU A 366 6.55 23.30 3.46
CA LEU A 366 5.24 23.69 2.97
C LEU A 366 4.28 24.04 4.10
N ALA A 367 4.26 23.28 5.18
CA ALA A 367 3.44 23.59 6.34
C ALA A 367 3.81 24.95 6.95
N ALA A 368 5.12 25.24 7.07
CA ALA A 368 5.61 26.51 7.60
C ALA A 368 5.28 27.70 6.69
N THR A 369 5.37 27.56 5.36
CA THR A 369 5.15 28.65 4.40
C THR A 369 3.67 28.90 4.10
N THR A 370 2.84 27.85 4.08
CA THR A 370 1.42 27.95 3.71
C THR A 370 0.47 28.04 4.90
N GLY A 371 0.94 27.73 6.12
CA GLY A 371 0.11 27.62 7.32
C GLY A 371 -0.78 26.37 7.36
N LEU A 372 -0.64 25.45 6.41
CA LEU A 372 -1.39 24.20 6.36
C LEU A 372 -0.81 23.17 7.34
N SER A 373 -1.66 22.29 7.90
CA SER A 373 -1.16 21.24 8.80
C SER A 373 -0.37 20.18 8.03
N ALA A 374 0.76 19.74 8.61
CA ALA A 374 1.57 18.67 8.03
C ALA A 374 0.74 17.37 7.84
N ALA A 375 -0.19 17.10 8.77
CA ALA A 375 -1.06 15.93 8.69
C ALA A 375 -1.99 15.98 7.47
N SER A 376 -2.58 17.12 7.16
CA SER A 376 -3.45 17.30 5.98
C SER A 376 -2.67 17.18 4.67
N LEU A 377 -1.44 17.71 4.61
CA LEU A 377 -0.57 17.59 3.45
C LEU A 377 -0.15 16.12 3.20
N VAL A 378 0.26 15.41 4.25
CA VAL A 378 0.59 13.97 4.16
C VAL A 378 -0.63 13.17 3.72
N ASN A 379 -1.83 13.48 4.25
CA ASN A 379 -3.05 12.80 3.84
C ASN A 379 -3.35 13.02 2.35
N ALA A 380 -3.24 14.25 1.85
CA ALA A 380 -3.44 14.57 0.44
C ALA A 380 -2.48 13.81 -0.48
N MET A 381 -1.21 13.77 -0.11
CA MET A 381 -0.16 13.04 -0.82
C MET A 381 -0.44 11.53 -0.86
N CYS A 382 -0.71 10.94 0.30
CA CYS A 382 -0.96 9.49 0.42
C CYS A 382 -2.27 9.07 -0.27
N MET A 383 -3.32 9.87 -0.18
CA MET A 383 -4.57 9.61 -0.89
C MET A 383 -4.35 9.66 -2.40
N GLY A 384 -3.68 10.69 -2.90
CA GLY A 384 -3.39 10.83 -4.33
C GLY A 384 -2.66 9.61 -4.89
N GLN A 385 -1.57 9.19 -4.24
CA GLN A 385 -0.81 8.02 -4.69
C GLN A 385 -1.61 6.71 -4.63
N ALA A 386 -2.47 6.55 -3.64
CA ALA A 386 -3.23 5.33 -3.45
C ALA A 386 -4.34 5.17 -4.51
N MET A 387 -4.99 6.28 -4.88
CA MET A 387 -6.11 6.29 -5.81
C MET A 387 -5.77 5.71 -7.19
N THR A 388 -4.57 5.96 -7.71
CA THR A 388 -4.16 5.51 -9.04
C THR A 388 -3.42 4.17 -9.07
N SER A 389 -3.34 3.49 -7.94
CA SER A 389 -2.68 2.17 -7.79
C SER A 389 -3.27 1.06 -8.69
N ILE A 390 -4.49 1.23 -9.19
CA ILE A 390 -5.13 0.31 -10.13
C ILE A 390 -4.60 0.44 -11.57
N SER A 391 -3.84 1.48 -11.88
CA SER A 391 -3.25 1.65 -13.21
C SER A 391 -2.49 0.41 -13.65
N PRO A 392 -2.72 -0.10 -14.86
CA PRO A 392 -1.98 -1.27 -15.35
C PRO A 392 -0.47 -0.99 -15.52
N LEU A 393 -0.05 0.27 -15.44
CA LEU A 393 1.36 0.68 -15.44
C LEU A 393 1.96 0.75 -14.03
N SER A 394 1.12 0.76 -12.98
CA SER A 394 1.57 0.68 -11.58
C SER A 394 1.82 -0.76 -11.15
N THR A 395 2.51 -0.95 -10.04
CA THR A 395 2.78 -2.27 -9.46
C THR A 395 1.50 -3.05 -9.14
N GLY A 396 0.51 -2.39 -8.50
CA GLY A 396 -0.74 -3.02 -8.09
C GLY A 396 -1.63 -3.42 -9.27
N GLY A 397 -1.81 -2.50 -10.23
CA GLY A 397 -2.64 -2.76 -11.41
C GLY A 397 -2.04 -3.80 -12.35
N ALA A 398 -0.72 -3.80 -12.53
CA ALA A 398 -0.01 -4.82 -13.30
C ALA A 398 -0.15 -6.22 -12.66
N GLN A 399 -0.06 -6.30 -11.33
CA GLN A 399 -0.26 -7.55 -10.59
C GLN A 399 -1.68 -8.10 -10.81
N ILE A 400 -2.72 -7.28 -10.65
CA ILE A 400 -4.11 -7.70 -10.87
C ILE A 400 -4.33 -8.16 -12.31
N LEU A 401 -3.77 -7.44 -13.28
CA LEU A 401 -3.87 -7.82 -14.69
C LEU A 401 -3.19 -9.17 -14.97
N SER A 402 -2.06 -9.45 -14.32
CA SER A 402 -1.36 -10.74 -14.48
C SER A 402 -2.16 -11.93 -13.94
N LEU A 403 -3.00 -11.71 -12.92
CA LEU A 403 -3.86 -12.73 -12.32
C LEU A 403 -5.15 -13.00 -13.14
N ALA A 404 -5.44 -12.18 -14.14
CA ALA A 404 -6.57 -12.38 -15.05
C ALA A 404 -6.26 -13.42 -16.15
N SER A 405 -5.65 -14.55 -15.79
CA SER A 405 -5.17 -15.60 -16.70
C SER A 405 -6.29 -16.33 -17.45
N HIS A 406 -7.52 -16.30 -16.94
CA HIS A 406 -8.71 -16.89 -17.57
C HIS A 406 -9.24 -16.08 -18.76
N LEU A 407 -8.78 -14.83 -18.94
CA LEU A 407 -9.17 -14.00 -20.07
C LEU A 407 -8.30 -14.34 -21.30
N ASP A 408 -8.95 -14.39 -22.45
CA ASP A 408 -8.29 -14.41 -23.76
C ASP A 408 -7.52 -13.09 -24.02
N GLU A 409 -6.81 -12.99 -25.12
CA GLU A 409 -6.00 -11.83 -25.43
C GLU A 409 -6.83 -10.54 -25.58
N ASP A 410 -8.00 -10.64 -26.22
CA ASP A 410 -8.95 -9.52 -26.36
C ASP A 410 -9.54 -9.11 -25.00
N GLY A 411 -9.83 -10.06 -24.14
CA GLY A 411 -10.31 -9.83 -22.78
C GLY A 411 -9.26 -9.11 -21.93
N ARG A 412 -7.98 -9.53 -22.00
CA ARG A 412 -6.87 -8.86 -21.32
C ARG A 412 -6.65 -7.44 -21.82
N GLN A 413 -6.72 -7.22 -23.13
CA GLN A 413 -6.61 -5.89 -23.73
C GLN A 413 -7.77 -4.99 -23.25
N ARG A 414 -9.00 -5.48 -23.21
CA ARG A 414 -10.14 -4.74 -22.66
C ARG A 414 -9.96 -4.45 -21.17
N GLN A 415 -9.46 -5.41 -20.40
CA GLN A 415 -9.17 -5.26 -18.97
C GLN A 415 -8.11 -4.16 -18.76
N TYR A 416 -7.02 -4.19 -19.53
CA TYR A 416 -5.97 -3.18 -19.51
C TYR A 416 -6.51 -1.76 -19.74
N ILE A 417 -7.29 -1.58 -20.82
CA ILE A 417 -7.88 -0.27 -21.15
C ILE A 417 -8.83 0.21 -20.05
N ARG A 418 -9.68 -0.68 -19.52
CA ARG A 418 -10.64 -0.33 -18.47
C ARG A 418 -9.96 0.02 -17.14
N GLN A 419 -8.90 -0.70 -16.76
CA GLN A 419 -8.10 -0.32 -15.57
C GLN A 419 -7.47 1.06 -15.75
N PHE A 420 -6.99 1.38 -16.97
CA PHE A 420 -6.44 2.68 -17.26
C PHE A 420 -7.50 3.79 -17.18
N ILE A 421 -8.72 3.54 -17.65
CA ILE A 421 -9.87 4.46 -17.52
C ILE A 421 -10.20 4.70 -16.04
N ILE A 422 -10.22 3.63 -15.21
CA ILE A 422 -10.43 3.76 -13.77
C ILE A 422 -9.33 4.63 -13.15
N ALA A 423 -8.06 4.36 -13.47
CA ALA A 423 -6.94 5.11 -12.94
C ALA A 423 -7.00 6.60 -13.32
N ALA A 424 -7.36 6.91 -14.57
CA ALA A 424 -7.55 8.29 -15.03
C ALA A 424 -8.69 8.99 -14.30
N PHE A 425 -9.84 8.30 -14.11
CA PHE A 425 -10.93 8.82 -13.30
C PHE A 425 -10.51 9.06 -11.85
N GLN A 426 -9.83 8.10 -11.24
CA GLN A 426 -9.34 8.20 -9.85
C GLN A 426 -8.37 9.34 -9.65
N LEU A 427 -7.50 9.61 -10.62
CA LEU A 427 -6.57 10.75 -10.59
C LEU A 427 -7.33 12.07 -10.49
N VAL A 428 -8.33 12.27 -11.35
CA VAL A 428 -9.18 13.48 -11.32
C VAL A 428 -10.01 13.52 -10.04
N PHE A 429 -10.59 12.40 -9.63
CA PHE A 429 -11.41 12.31 -8.43
C PHE A 429 -10.63 12.61 -7.16
N ALA A 430 -9.40 12.09 -7.03
CA ALA A 430 -8.50 12.41 -5.92
C ALA A 430 -8.19 13.91 -5.85
N ALA A 431 -7.87 14.53 -7.00
CA ALA A 431 -7.61 15.95 -7.06
C ALA A 431 -8.85 16.77 -6.65
N VAL A 432 -10.02 16.46 -7.20
CA VAL A 432 -11.28 17.14 -6.87
C VAL A 432 -11.60 17.05 -5.38
N LEU A 433 -11.52 15.84 -4.77
CA LEU A 433 -11.76 15.68 -3.34
C LEU A 433 -10.75 16.45 -2.49
N SER A 434 -9.49 16.51 -2.95
CA SER A 434 -8.44 17.26 -2.27
C SER A 434 -8.66 18.78 -2.38
N PHE A 435 -9.11 19.29 -3.52
CA PHE A 435 -9.51 20.69 -3.69
C PHE A 435 -10.76 21.04 -2.86
N LEU A 436 -11.68 20.11 -2.66
CA LEU A 436 -12.85 20.27 -1.80
C LEU A 436 -12.51 20.21 -0.29
N GLY A 437 -11.25 19.96 0.05
CA GLY A 437 -10.78 20.04 1.43
C GLY A 437 -11.08 18.80 2.28
N ILE A 438 -11.22 17.61 1.69
CA ILE A 438 -11.44 16.37 2.47
C ILE A 438 -10.35 16.12 3.52
N HIS A 439 -9.15 16.68 3.31
CA HIS A 439 -8.02 16.54 4.22
C HIS A 439 -8.07 17.48 5.42
N LEU A 440 -8.95 18.50 5.38
CA LEU A 440 -9.11 19.50 6.44
C LEU A 440 -9.77 18.93 7.70
N ILE A 441 -10.33 17.71 7.63
CA ILE A 441 -10.81 16.99 8.81
C ILE A 441 -9.66 16.56 9.76
N TRP A 442 -8.41 16.64 9.30
CA TRP A 442 -7.20 16.25 10.05
C TRP A 442 -6.32 17.45 10.41
N HIS A 443 -6.91 18.49 10.97
CA HIS A 443 -6.18 19.64 11.50
C HIS A 443 -5.43 19.35 12.77
#